data_05f9f9cf94552fa63717364393ef1443
#
_entry.id   05f9f9cf94552fa63717364393ef1443
#
_cell.length_a   1.000
_cell.length_b   1.000
_cell.length_c   1.000
_cell.angle_alpha   90.00
_cell.angle_beta   90.00
_cell.angle_gamma   90.00
#
_symmetry.space_group_name_H-M   'P 1'
#
loop_
_entity.id
_entity.type
_entity.pdbx_description
1 polymer ?
#
loop_
_entity_poly.entity_id
_entity_poly.type
_entity_poly.pdbx_seq_one_letter_code
_entity_poly.pdbx_strand_id
1 'polypeptide(L)'
;MKKFENVYQDAALMKKALLGEANESEQQELEKRLAECPDLQKVYKQLQNGETLRVAFEEYKNYSSKKAYESFLQKIGQTEPEVIKKSRAFRIWWSVAAAVVLVIGLSFYMSNYGSIEEESRPLIQPGVQQAQLTLPDGSIIDVHKKEVNVIVDGVQVKYKEGVLSYKPTATTQYTEKSVVEKPVISNELVIPRGGENTVVLADGTTVHLNAGSKLTYPVRFVGKRRIVALEGEAYFEVVQDESHPFVVQTHLGEVMVLGTAFNVNAYTDASVCYTTLVHGKVQFSAPNVGTVTLQPGEQAVVSANGTEKRTVDLDEYIGWVNGVYNFKNRSLGEIMETFERWYDIQVYYETPDLRDITYSGSLKRYGTINSFLDALELTGDLTYKISGRKVLIY
;
A
#
# COMPACT_ATOMS: atom_id res chain seq x y z
N MET A 1 16.13 -16.59 -21.29
CA MET A 1 15.05 -16.76 -20.31
C MET A 1 15.32 -17.89 -19.31
N LYS A 2 15.61 -19.15 -19.68
CA LYS A 2 15.88 -20.26 -18.72
C LYS A 2 17.01 -20.02 -17.68
N LYS A 3 17.95 -19.10 -17.93
CA LYS A 3 19.09 -18.83 -17.04
C LYS A 3 18.72 -17.95 -15.83
N PHE A 4 17.66 -17.15 -15.92
CA PHE A 4 17.19 -16.29 -14.83
C PHE A 4 16.21 -17.01 -13.89
N GLU A 5 15.39 -17.91 -14.41
CA GLU A 5 14.42 -18.69 -13.63
C GLU A 5 15.10 -19.57 -12.56
N ASN A 6 16.28 -20.14 -12.90
CA ASN A 6 17.08 -20.92 -11.95
C ASN A 6 17.64 -20.06 -10.81
N VAL A 7 18.06 -18.81 -11.07
CA VAL A 7 18.62 -17.92 -10.05
C VAL A 7 17.61 -17.53 -8.97
N TYR A 8 16.35 -17.29 -9.35
CA TYR A 8 15.27 -16.99 -8.39
C TYR A 8 14.91 -18.22 -7.53
N GLN A 9 14.86 -19.41 -8.13
CA GLN A 9 14.60 -20.65 -7.40
C GLN A 9 15.73 -20.95 -6.41
N ASP A 10 16.99 -20.78 -6.83
CA ASP A 10 18.14 -20.96 -5.97
C ASP A 10 18.16 -19.98 -4.79
N ALA A 11 17.84 -18.70 -5.04
CA ALA A 11 17.72 -17.68 -4.00
C ALA A 11 16.60 -17.97 -2.99
N ALA A 12 15.45 -18.47 -3.47
CA ALA A 12 14.31 -18.84 -2.61
C ALA A 12 14.64 -20.05 -1.72
N LEU A 13 15.30 -21.08 -2.26
CA LEU A 13 15.74 -22.25 -1.50
C LEU A 13 16.79 -21.89 -0.44
N MET A 14 17.79 -21.06 -0.81
CA MET A 14 18.79 -20.56 0.12
C MET A 14 18.18 -19.75 1.26
N LYS A 15 17.19 -18.88 0.94
CA LYS A 15 16.48 -18.10 1.96
C LYS A 15 15.76 -19.00 2.96
N LYS A 16 14.99 -19.98 2.50
CA LYS A 16 14.26 -20.91 3.38
C LYS A 16 15.22 -21.72 4.28
N ALA A 17 16.34 -22.18 3.71
CA ALA A 17 17.34 -22.91 4.48
C ALA A 17 18.02 -22.05 5.55
N LEU A 18 18.34 -20.78 5.25
CA LEU A 18 18.95 -19.83 6.18
C LEU A 18 18.00 -19.43 7.33
N LEU A 19 16.69 -19.42 7.07
CA LEU A 19 15.66 -19.12 8.07
C LEU A 19 15.20 -20.35 8.87
N GLY A 20 15.67 -21.57 8.51
CA GLY A 20 15.23 -22.81 9.13
C GLY A 20 13.82 -23.26 8.70
N GLU A 21 13.30 -22.73 7.61
CA GLU A 21 11.94 -22.96 7.09
C GLU A 21 11.90 -24.02 5.97
N ALA A 22 13.07 -24.53 5.53
CA ALA A 22 13.17 -25.53 4.47
C ALA A 22 12.78 -26.92 4.98
N ASN A 23 11.89 -27.62 4.25
CA ASN A 23 11.57 -29.02 4.49
C ASN A 23 12.67 -29.96 3.97
N GLU A 24 12.61 -31.26 4.34
CA GLU A 24 13.64 -32.24 3.96
C GLU A 24 13.89 -32.35 2.45
N SER A 25 12.84 -32.27 1.63
CA SER A 25 12.94 -32.31 0.17
C SER A 25 13.62 -31.05 -0.38
N GLU A 26 13.32 -29.89 0.17
CA GLU A 26 13.91 -28.59 -0.22
C GLU A 26 15.39 -28.51 0.19
N GLN A 27 15.77 -29.10 1.35
CA GLN A 27 17.15 -29.21 1.78
C GLN A 27 17.97 -30.10 0.85
N GLN A 28 17.44 -31.25 0.48
CA GLN A 28 18.11 -32.18 -0.45
C GLN A 28 18.28 -31.53 -1.84
N GLU A 29 17.28 -30.83 -2.32
CA GLU A 29 17.39 -30.09 -3.60
C GLU A 29 18.42 -28.98 -3.54
N LEU A 30 18.49 -28.21 -2.44
CA LEU A 30 19.51 -27.19 -2.23
C LEU A 30 20.92 -27.80 -2.20
N GLU A 31 21.16 -28.88 -1.45
CA GLU A 31 22.45 -29.57 -1.38
C GLU A 31 22.91 -30.06 -2.74
N LYS A 32 22.00 -30.64 -3.55
CA LYS A 32 22.28 -31.04 -4.91
C LYS A 32 22.73 -29.86 -5.77
N ARG A 33 22.00 -28.75 -5.75
CA ARG A 33 22.33 -27.53 -6.52
C ARG A 33 23.65 -26.89 -6.08
N LEU A 34 23.94 -26.90 -4.78
CA LEU A 34 25.22 -26.42 -4.23
C LEU A 34 26.40 -27.30 -4.66
N ALA A 35 26.21 -28.62 -4.84
CA ALA A 35 27.22 -29.51 -5.35
C ALA A 35 27.49 -29.34 -6.86
N GLU A 36 26.44 -28.97 -7.63
CA GLU A 36 26.54 -28.77 -9.07
C GLU A 36 27.09 -27.39 -9.45
N CYS A 37 27.04 -26.37 -8.56
CA CYS A 37 27.45 -24.99 -8.84
C CYS A 37 28.39 -24.43 -7.75
N PRO A 38 29.73 -24.42 -7.97
CA PRO A 38 30.72 -23.91 -7.01
C PRO A 38 30.52 -22.43 -6.63
N ASP A 39 30.05 -21.61 -7.57
CA ASP A 39 29.76 -20.19 -7.31
C ASP A 39 28.55 -20.01 -6.37
N LEU A 40 27.51 -20.83 -6.52
CA LEU A 40 26.35 -20.84 -5.63
C LEU A 40 26.75 -21.27 -4.21
N GLN A 41 27.62 -22.26 -4.08
CA GLN A 41 28.14 -22.73 -2.81
C GLN A 41 28.94 -21.64 -2.08
N LYS A 42 29.73 -20.86 -2.82
CA LYS A 42 30.50 -19.72 -2.28
C LYS A 42 29.56 -18.63 -1.74
N VAL A 43 28.52 -18.28 -2.50
CA VAL A 43 27.51 -17.29 -2.11
C VAL A 43 26.75 -17.79 -0.86
N TYR A 44 26.33 -19.06 -0.82
CA TYR A 44 25.61 -19.62 0.32
C TYR A 44 26.42 -19.61 1.60
N LYS A 45 27.73 -19.97 1.54
CA LYS A 45 28.67 -19.86 2.68
C LYS A 45 28.86 -18.42 3.15
N GLN A 46 28.91 -17.47 2.23
CA GLN A 46 28.97 -16.04 2.60
C GLN A 46 27.70 -15.57 3.31
N LEU A 47 26.53 -16.04 2.87
CA LEU A 47 25.25 -15.71 3.50
C LEU A 47 25.04 -16.36 4.87
N GLN A 48 25.66 -17.52 5.14
CA GLN A 48 25.68 -18.16 6.46
C GLN A 48 26.53 -17.40 7.50
N ASN A 49 27.48 -16.59 7.04
CA ASN A 49 28.36 -15.81 7.92
C ASN A 49 27.77 -14.40 8.13
N GLY A 50 27.02 -14.23 9.21
CA GLY A 50 26.31 -12.98 9.55
C GLY A 50 27.23 -11.74 9.66
N GLU A 51 28.51 -11.94 9.97
CA GLU A 51 29.50 -10.87 10.04
C GLU A 51 29.89 -10.38 8.64
N THR A 52 29.97 -11.27 7.67
CA THR A 52 30.24 -10.97 6.27
C THR A 52 29.08 -10.20 5.62
N LEU A 53 27.84 -10.56 5.98
CA LEU A 53 26.62 -9.84 5.55
C LEU A 53 26.59 -8.40 6.10
N ARG A 54 26.98 -8.22 7.37
CA ARG A 54 27.02 -6.89 7.98
C ARG A 54 28.08 -5.99 7.36
N VAL A 55 29.25 -6.53 7.06
CA VAL A 55 30.33 -5.81 6.37
C VAL A 55 29.91 -5.46 4.94
N ALA A 56 29.34 -6.40 4.19
CA ALA A 56 28.85 -6.15 2.83
C ALA A 56 27.69 -5.10 2.80
N PHE A 57 26.84 -5.08 3.81
CA PHE A 57 25.76 -4.09 3.94
C PHE A 57 26.29 -2.70 4.30
N GLU A 58 27.33 -2.62 5.14
CA GLU A 58 28.02 -1.36 5.45
C GLU A 58 28.83 -0.85 4.24
N GLU A 59 29.49 -1.73 3.50
CA GLU A 59 30.16 -1.39 2.24
C GLU A 59 29.16 -0.91 1.18
N TYR A 60 28.00 -1.56 1.04
CA TYR A 60 26.94 -1.13 0.12
C TYR A 60 26.37 0.24 0.48
N LYS A 61 26.21 0.53 1.78
CA LYS A 61 25.77 1.83 2.28
C LYS A 61 26.76 2.96 1.97
N ASN A 62 28.06 2.62 1.86
CA ASN A 62 29.15 3.51 1.53
C ASN A 62 29.52 3.53 0.04
N TYR A 63 28.82 2.75 -0.79
CA TYR A 63 29.08 2.64 -2.22
C TYR A 63 28.54 3.88 -2.94
N SER A 64 29.42 4.83 -3.19
CA SER A 64 29.12 5.97 -4.06
C SER A 64 29.34 5.54 -5.51
N SER A 65 28.29 5.59 -6.33
CA SER A 65 28.35 5.34 -7.78
C SER A 65 29.43 6.18 -8.48
N LYS A 66 29.73 7.36 -7.94
CA LYS A 66 30.80 8.25 -8.41
C LYS A 66 32.19 7.67 -8.22
N LYS A 67 32.49 7.02 -7.07
CA LYS A 67 33.80 6.37 -6.83
C LYS A 67 34.00 5.11 -7.69
N ALA A 68 32.93 4.37 -7.97
CA ALA A 68 32.98 3.20 -8.87
C ALA A 68 33.30 3.64 -10.31
N TYR A 69 32.70 4.73 -10.77
CA TYR A 69 32.95 5.30 -12.09
C TYR A 69 34.37 5.85 -12.21
N GLU A 70 34.89 6.54 -11.22
CA GLU A 70 36.28 7.04 -11.19
C GLU A 70 37.32 5.90 -11.21
N SER A 71 37.06 4.79 -10.46
CA SER A 71 37.96 3.61 -10.50
C SER A 71 37.90 2.84 -11.82
N PHE A 72 36.77 2.86 -12.50
CA PHE A 72 36.62 2.30 -13.85
C PHE A 72 37.39 3.12 -14.88
N LEU A 73 37.29 4.45 -14.86
CA LEU A 73 38.07 5.34 -15.73
C LEU A 73 39.58 5.20 -15.53
N GLN A 74 40.06 5.01 -14.30
CA GLN A 74 41.45 4.74 -13.99
C GLN A 74 41.94 3.41 -14.57
N LYS A 75 41.11 2.39 -14.62
CA LYS A 75 41.47 1.07 -15.19
C LYS A 75 41.50 1.04 -16.72
N ILE A 76 40.72 1.90 -17.38
CA ILE A 76 40.73 2.00 -18.87
C ILE A 76 41.88 2.85 -19.36
N GLY A 77 42.43 3.73 -18.53
CA GLY A 77 43.55 4.64 -18.88
C GLY A 77 44.95 4.04 -18.84
N GLN A 78 45.13 2.76 -18.50
CA GLN A 78 46.45 2.10 -18.44
C GLN A 78 46.68 1.14 -19.61
N THR A 79 46.90 1.68 -20.78
CA THR A 79 47.70 1.02 -21.81
C THR A 79 48.59 2.09 -22.44
N GLU A 80 49.86 2.12 -21.98
CA GLU A 80 50.91 2.93 -22.64
C GLU A 80 51.33 2.28 -23.97
N PRO A 81 51.42 3.03 -25.07
CA PRO A 81 52.21 2.61 -26.22
C PRO A 81 53.58 3.28 -26.20
N GLU A 82 54.61 2.50 -26.47
CA GLU A 82 56.01 2.88 -26.58
C GLU A 82 56.24 4.05 -27.55
N VAL A 83 57.12 4.95 -27.12
CA VAL A 83 57.47 6.20 -27.82
C VAL A 83 58.57 5.95 -28.84
N ILE A 84 58.28 6.20 -30.10
CA ILE A 84 59.32 6.42 -31.13
C ILE A 84 59.55 7.93 -31.27
N LYS A 85 60.77 8.38 -30.91
CA LYS A 85 61.23 9.76 -31.06
C LYS A 85 61.49 10.12 -32.53
N LYS A 86 60.83 11.12 -33.07
CA LYS A 86 61.29 11.96 -34.18
C LYS A 86 60.85 13.41 -33.97
N SER A 87 61.91 14.28 -33.93
CA SER A 87 61.82 15.71 -33.73
C SER A 87 61.17 16.46 -34.89
N ARG A 88 60.26 17.43 -34.58
CA ARG A 88 60.00 18.61 -35.42
C ARG A 88 59.10 19.60 -34.64
N ALA A 89 59.75 20.71 -34.24
CA ALA A 89 59.12 21.78 -33.47
C ALA A 89 57.98 22.56 -34.18
N PHE A 90 57.77 22.32 -35.46
CA PHE A 90 56.79 23.05 -36.28
C PHE A 90 55.33 22.39 -36.26
N ARG A 91 55.23 21.12 -35.81
CA ARG A 91 53.94 20.45 -35.73
C ARG A 91 53.19 20.65 -34.39
N ILE A 92 53.88 21.14 -33.37
CA ILE A 92 53.31 21.31 -32.03
C ILE A 92 52.28 22.41 -31.99
N TRP A 93 52.42 23.49 -32.78
CA TRP A 93 51.44 24.60 -32.79
C TRP A 93 50.10 24.23 -33.45
N TRP A 94 50.10 23.34 -34.44
CA TRP A 94 48.86 22.84 -35.05
C TRP A 94 48.16 21.81 -34.21
N SER A 95 48.89 21.00 -33.42
CA SER A 95 48.31 20.04 -32.50
C SER A 95 47.68 20.73 -31.27
N VAL A 96 48.26 21.83 -30.79
CA VAL A 96 47.69 22.63 -29.71
C VAL A 96 46.40 23.32 -30.17
N ALA A 97 46.38 23.89 -31.39
CA ALA A 97 45.16 24.48 -31.94
C ALA A 97 44.05 23.45 -32.15
N ALA A 98 44.36 22.25 -32.64
CA ALA A 98 43.42 21.14 -32.78
C ALA A 98 42.91 20.63 -31.43
N ALA A 99 43.75 20.55 -30.40
CA ALA A 99 43.36 20.18 -29.05
C ALA A 99 42.44 21.22 -28.39
N VAL A 100 42.73 22.52 -28.60
CA VAL A 100 41.88 23.60 -28.09
C VAL A 100 40.49 23.59 -28.79
N VAL A 101 40.43 23.37 -30.11
CA VAL A 101 39.19 23.23 -30.84
C VAL A 101 38.41 21.98 -30.42
N LEU A 102 39.10 20.84 -30.16
CA LEU A 102 38.50 19.63 -29.62
C LEU A 102 37.96 19.85 -28.19
N VAL A 103 38.69 20.51 -27.31
CA VAL A 103 38.29 20.82 -25.95
C VAL A 103 37.07 21.81 -25.96
N ILE A 104 37.13 22.84 -26.81
CA ILE A 104 36.00 23.79 -26.98
C ILE A 104 34.81 23.07 -27.62
N GLY A 105 35.02 22.26 -28.65
CA GLY A 105 33.98 21.45 -29.29
C GLY A 105 33.36 20.42 -28.32
N LEU A 106 34.21 19.73 -27.53
CA LEU A 106 33.76 18.78 -26.51
C LEU A 106 33.05 19.49 -25.34
N SER A 107 33.57 20.67 -24.93
CA SER A 107 32.93 21.51 -23.92
C SER A 107 31.60 22.04 -24.40
N PHE A 108 31.48 22.47 -25.65
CA PHE A 108 30.24 22.90 -26.28
C PHE A 108 29.28 21.74 -26.52
N TYR A 109 29.80 20.56 -26.91
CA TYR A 109 29.02 19.31 -27.00
C TYR A 109 28.50 18.88 -25.62
N MET A 110 29.36 18.84 -24.60
CA MET A 110 28.96 18.55 -23.24
C MET A 110 28.03 19.59 -22.62
N SER A 111 28.17 20.87 -22.98
CA SER A 111 27.26 21.94 -22.55
C SER A 111 25.91 21.87 -23.25
N ASN A 112 25.85 21.44 -24.52
CA ASN A 112 24.57 21.32 -25.24
C ASN A 112 23.92 19.93 -25.17
N TYR A 113 24.72 18.88 -24.87
CA TYR A 113 24.21 17.51 -24.67
C TYR A 113 24.35 17.02 -23.24
N GLY A 114 24.94 17.84 -22.37
CA GLY A 114 25.29 17.48 -21.00
C GLY A 114 24.31 17.91 -19.94
N SER A 115 23.05 17.86 -20.22
CA SER A 115 22.02 17.65 -19.22
C SER A 115 20.87 16.95 -19.92
N ILE A 116 20.96 15.63 -20.01
CA ILE A 116 19.76 14.87 -19.67
C ILE A 116 19.56 15.26 -18.19
N GLU A 117 18.86 16.36 -17.92
CA GLU A 117 18.16 16.50 -16.68
C GLU A 117 17.34 15.22 -16.60
N GLU A 118 17.77 14.29 -15.77
CA GLU A 118 16.91 13.28 -15.22
C GLU A 118 15.80 14.11 -14.56
N GLU A 119 14.74 14.38 -15.35
CA GLU A 119 13.58 15.15 -14.92
C GLU A 119 13.08 14.40 -13.68
N SER A 120 13.52 14.89 -12.52
CA SER A 120 13.21 14.22 -11.25
C SER A 120 11.71 14.13 -11.17
N ARG A 121 11.18 12.93 -11.43
CA ARG A 121 9.73 12.69 -11.42
C ARG A 121 9.18 13.16 -10.09
N PRO A 122 8.14 14.01 -10.07
CA PRO A 122 7.56 14.48 -8.82
C PRO A 122 7.13 13.28 -7.99
N LEU A 123 7.51 13.27 -6.69
CA LEU A 123 7.16 12.20 -5.77
C LEU A 123 5.74 12.43 -5.24
N ILE A 124 4.87 11.45 -5.42
CA ILE A 124 3.54 11.44 -4.82
C ILE A 124 3.62 10.71 -3.48
N GLN A 125 3.37 11.45 -2.42
CA GLN A 125 3.40 10.95 -1.04
C GLN A 125 2.15 10.12 -0.73
N PRO A 126 2.26 9.12 0.15
CA PRO A 126 1.12 8.34 0.62
C PRO A 126 0.14 9.19 1.41
N GLY A 127 -1.05 8.66 1.60
CA GLY A 127 -2.05 9.21 2.49
C GLY A 127 -1.58 9.31 3.94
N VAL A 128 -2.30 10.09 4.71
CA VAL A 128 -1.99 10.39 6.12
C VAL A 128 -3.25 10.20 6.98
N GLN A 129 -3.08 10.17 8.30
CA GLN A 129 -4.22 10.18 9.20
C GLN A 129 -4.94 11.53 9.13
N GLN A 130 -6.18 11.53 8.66
CA GLN A 130 -7.04 12.72 8.58
C GLN A 130 -8.51 12.33 8.50
N ALA A 131 -9.37 13.10 9.16
CA ALA A 131 -10.81 12.93 9.11
C ALA A 131 -11.55 14.22 9.47
N GLN A 132 -12.78 14.32 9.00
CA GLN A 132 -13.73 15.36 9.40
C GLN A 132 -14.88 14.73 10.17
N LEU A 133 -15.08 15.17 11.41
CA LEU A 133 -16.19 14.74 12.27
C LEU A 133 -17.28 15.79 12.21
N THR A 134 -18.45 15.40 11.73
CA THR A 134 -19.69 16.20 11.82
C THR A 134 -20.44 15.76 13.06
N LEU A 135 -20.64 16.70 13.97
CA LEU A 135 -21.43 16.51 15.19
C LEU A 135 -22.93 16.66 14.91
N PRO A 136 -23.81 16.23 15.85
CA PRO A 136 -25.26 16.28 15.65
C PRO A 136 -25.85 17.68 15.50
N ASP A 137 -25.15 18.70 15.98
CA ASP A 137 -25.52 20.11 15.82
C ASP A 137 -25.10 20.69 14.47
N GLY A 138 -24.50 19.85 13.59
CA GLY A 138 -23.99 20.26 12.27
C GLY A 138 -22.59 20.89 12.31
N SER A 139 -21.96 20.99 13.46
CA SER A 139 -20.58 21.51 13.55
C SER A 139 -19.60 20.49 12.98
N ILE A 140 -18.64 20.96 12.17
CA ILE A 140 -17.61 20.15 11.53
C ILE A 140 -16.28 20.40 12.25
N ILE A 141 -15.64 19.31 12.67
CA ILE A 141 -14.33 19.33 13.33
C ILE A 141 -13.35 18.54 12.47
N ASP A 142 -12.27 19.21 12.04
CA ASP A 142 -11.11 18.53 11.46
C ASP A 142 -10.31 17.93 12.63
N VAL A 143 -10.43 16.62 12.81
CA VAL A 143 -9.88 15.92 13.98
C VAL A 143 -8.36 15.94 14.02
N HIS A 144 -7.70 16.13 12.87
CA HIS A 144 -6.24 16.19 12.80
C HIS A 144 -5.67 17.58 13.19
N LYS A 145 -6.43 18.64 12.97
CA LYS A 145 -5.99 20.01 13.22
C LYS A 145 -6.30 20.52 14.62
N LYS A 146 -7.23 19.87 15.34
CA LYS A 146 -7.66 20.31 16.67
C LYS A 146 -7.75 19.12 17.61
N GLU A 147 -7.32 19.30 18.86
CA GLU A 147 -7.66 18.37 19.92
C GLU A 147 -9.19 18.35 20.09
N VAL A 148 -9.77 17.17 19.90
CA VAL A 148 -11.20 16.95 20.15
C VAL A 148 -11.32 16.44 21.59
N ASN A 149 -12.06 17.16 22.42
CA ASN A 149 -12.46 16.72 23.75
C ASN A 149 -13.79 17.42 24.09
N VAL A 150 -14.86 16.84 23.60
CA VAL A 150 -16.21 17.39 23.75
C VAL A 150 -17.15 16.35 24.40
N ILE A 151 -18.22 16.81 25.03
CA ILE A 151 -19.26 15.92 25.55
C ILE A 151 -20.51 16.09 24.68
N VAL A 152 -20.96 15.01 24.08
CA VAL A 152 -22.17 14.94 23.24
C VAL A 152 -23.08 13.89 23.84
N ASP A 153 -24.32 14.29 24.22
CA ASP A 153 -25.32 13.41 24.82
C ASP A 153 -24.80 12.53 25.97
N GLY A 154 -23.93 13.08 26.84
CA GLY A 154 -23.36 12.35 27.97
C GLY A 154 -22.25 11.36 27.59
N VAL A 155 -21.74 11.42 26.36
CA VAL A 155 -20.58 10.66 25.89
C VAL A 155 -19.42 11.61 25.65
N GLN A 156 -18.25 11.32 26.23
CA GLN A 156 -17.02 12.04 25.95
C GLN A 156 -16.47 11.58 24.61
N VAL A 157 -16.33 12.50 23.67
CA VAL A 157 -15.68 12.31 22.36
C VAL A 157 -14.28 12.88 22.44
N LYS A 158 -13.26 12.04 22.28
CA LYS A 158 -11.87 12.43 22.37
C LYS A 158 -11.08 11.93 21.16
N TYR A 159 -10.25 12.82 20.60
CA TYR A 159 -9.24 12.42 19.60
C TYR A 159 -7.85 12.49 20.23
N LYS A 160 -7.12 11.37 20.16
CA LYS A 160 -5.74 11.27 20.66
C LYS A 160 -4.95 10.25 19.85
N GLU A 161 -3.74 10.61 19.44
CA GLU A 161 -2.79 9.70 18.77
C GLU A 161 -3.40 8.97 17.54
N GLY A 162 -4.19 9.70 16.75
CA GLY A 162 -4.80 9.12 15.54
C GLY A 162 -6.11 8.36 15.78
N VAL A 163 -6.59 8.26 17.02
CA VAL A 163 -7.80 7.52 17.37
C VAL A 163 -8.87 8.45 17.91
N LEU A 164 -10.05 8.40 17.29
CA LEU A 164 -11.26 9.04 17.79
C LEU A 164 -11.99 8.05 18.71
N SER A 165 -12.25 8.42 19.96
CA SER A 165 -12.86 7.51 20.95
C SER A 165 -14.10 8.10 21.61
N TYR A 166 -15.07 7.23 21.88
CA TYR A 166 -16.34 7.53 22.52
C TYR A 166 -16.40 6.81 23.86
N LYS A 167 -16.49 7.56 24.97
CA LYS A 167 -16.59 7.00 26.32
C LYS A 167 -17.80 7.56 27.05
N PRO A 168 -18.73 6.73 27.55
CA PRO A 168 -19.82 7.20 28.40
C PRO A 168 -19.25 7.93 29.64
N THR A 169 -19.82 9.08 30.00
CA THR A 169 -19.46 9.77 31.24
C THR A 169 -20.21 9.14 32.41
N ALA A 170 -19.56 9.01 33.58
CA ALA A 170 -20.09 8.31 34.74
C ALA A 170 -21.42 8.90 35.30
N THR A 171 -21.83 10.09 34.83
CA THR A 171 -23.01 10.80 35.32
C THR A 171 -24.33 10.35 34.68
N THR A 172 -24.25 9.48 33.64
CA THR A 172 -25.44 9.13 32.86
C THR A 172 -25.86 7.68 33.11
N GLN A 173 -26.44 7.40 34.29
CA GLN A 173 -27.25 6.19 34.49
C GLN A 173 -28.59 6.37 33.77
N TYR A 174 -28.65 5.97 32.51
CA TYR A 174 -29.90 5.89 31.78
C TYR A 174 -30.61 4.56 32.13
N THR A 175 -31.78 4.63 32.74
CA THR A 175 -32.67 3.47 32.86
C THR A 175 -33.27 3.20 31.47
N GLU A 176 -33.39 1.93 31.08
CA GLU A 176 -33.97 1.50 29.79
C GLU A 176 -35.30 2.18 29.41
N LYS A 177 -36.07 2.61 30.42
CA LYS A 177 -37.36 3.30 30.23
C LYS A 177 -37.23 4.72 29.68
N SER A 178 -36.08 5.41 29.84
CA SER A 178 -35.91 6.80 29.39
C SER A 178 -35.40 6.91 27.95
N VAL A 179 -35.06 5.81 27.30
CA VAL A 179 -34.37 5.76 25.99
C VAL A 179 -35.36 5.70 24.81
N VAL A 180 -36.62 5.26 25.06
CA VAL A 180 -37.60 4.98 23.98
C VAL A 180 -38.15 6.24 23.28
N GLU A 181 -37.98 7.43 23.86
CA GLU A 181 -38.60 8.67 23.32
C GLU A 181 -37.60 9.69 22.72
N LYS A 182 -36.28 9.45 22.82
CA LYS A 182 -35.33 10.42 22.26
C LYS A 182 -34.86 9.98 20.87
N PRO A 183 -34.78 10.91 19.91
CA PRO A 183 -34.22 10.59 18.59
C PRO A 183 -32.77 10.11 18.74
N VAL A 184 -32.39 9.13 17.92
CA VAL A 184 -30.98 8.65 17.86
C VAL A 184 -30.12 9.76 17.32
N ILE A 185 -29.20 10.23 18.15
CA ILE A 185 -28.24 11.28 17.80
C ILE A 185 -27.02 10.63 17.16
N SER A 186 -26.74 10.96 15.92
CA SER A 186 -25.65 10.36 15.14
C SER A 186 -24.58 11.37 14.79
N ASN A 187 -23.35 10.88 14.71
CA ASN A 187 -22.22 11.57 14.13
C ASN A 187 -21.93 11.01 12.73
N GLU A 188 -21.27 11.82 11.92
CA GLU A 188 -20.72 11.39 10.63
C GLU A 188 -19.21 11.61 10.63
N LEU A 189 -18.44 10.57 10.33
CA LEU A 189 -16.98 10.63 10.18
C LEU A 189 -16.64 10.44 8.71
N VAL A 190 -16.09 11.47 8.09
CA VAL A 190 -15.70 11.49 6.67
C VAL A 190 -14.20 11.43 6.57
N ILE A 191 -13.71 10.46 5.83
CA ILE A 191 -12.29 10.31 5.48
C ILE A 191 -12.10 10.81 4.06
N PRO A 192 -11.35 11.86 3.82
CA PRO A 192 -11.07 12.34 2.47
C PRO A 192 -10.18 11.36 1.70
N ARG A 193 -10.07 11.53 0.39
CA ARG A 193 -9.02 10.87 -0.40
C ARG A 193 -7.66 11.23 0.18
N GLY A 194 -6.72 10.29 0.16
CA GLY A 194 -5.42 10.46 0.82
C GLY A 194 -5.51 10.43 2.36
N GLY A 195 -6.62 9.97 2.93
CA GLY A 195 -6.84 9.89 4.36
C GLY A 195 -7.05 8.48 4.89
N GLU A 196 -6.87 8.32 6.18
CA GLU A 196 -7.32 7.19 6.98
C GLU A 196 -7.58 7.64 8.41
N ASN A 197 -8.39 6.90 9.14
CA ASN A 197 -8.60 7.16 10.56
C ASN A 197 -9.13 5.93 11.29
N THR A 198 -8.96 5.91 12.62
CA THR A 198 -9.52 4.88 13.48
C THR A 198 -10.51 5.51 14.45
N VAL A 199 -11.68 4.88 14.60
CA VAL A 199 -12.66 5.28 15.61
C VAL A 199 -12.99 4.09 16.54
N VAL A 200 -13.02 4.37 17.84
CA VAL A 200 -13.54 3.43 18.85
C VAL A 200 -14.92 3.91 19.26
N LEU A 201 -15.94 3.13 18.91
CA LEU A 201 -17.36 3.42 19.16
C LEU A 201 -17.70 3.29 20.65
N ALA A 202 -18.91 3.72 21.03
CA ALA A 202 -19.35 3.74 22.43
C ALA A 202 -19.49 2.34 23.07
N ASP A 203 -19.63 1.29 22.26
CA ASP A 203 -19.64 -0.12 22.69
C ASP A 203 -18.24 -0.76 22.78
N GLY A 204 -17.19 0.00 22.43
CA GLY A 204 -15.81 -0.47 22.36
C GLY A 204 -15.40 -1.08 21.02
N THR A 205 -16.31 -1.19 20.06
CA THR A 205 -16.01 -1.64 18.69
C THR A 205 -15.00 -0.70 18.05
N THR A 206 -13.92 -1.27 17.48
CA THR A 206 -12.91 -0.51 16.73
C THR A 206 -13.21 -0.58 15.25
N VAL A 207 -13.15 0.57 14.58
CA VAL A 207 -13.37 0.68 13.13
C VAL A 207 -12.20 1.43 12.52
N HIS A 208 -11.45 0.77 11.63
CA HIS A 208 -10.44 1.40 10.79
C HIS A 208 -11.08 1.80 9.47
N LEU A 209 -10.99 3.07 9.10
CA LEU A 209 -11.61 3.64 7.90
C LEU A 209 -10.55 3.97 6.87
N ASN A 210 -10.76 3.48 5.65
CA ASN A 210 -9.88 3.71 4.52
C ASN A 210 -10.21 5.03 3.77
N ALA A 211 -9.34 5.44 2.85
CA ALA A 211 -9.45 6.68 2.09
C ALA A 211 -10.78 6.77 1.29
N GLY A 212 -11.41 7.94 1.33
CA GLY A 212 -12.68 8.17 0.64
C GLY A 212 -13.89 7.54 1.31
N SER A 213 -13.81 7.17 2.60
CA SER A 213 -14.89 6.50 3.32
C SER A 213 -15.67 7.45 4.21
N LYS A 214 -16.92 7.08 4.47
CA LYS A 214 -17.82 7.78 5.38
C LYS A 214 -18.52 6.77 6.28
N LEU A 215 -18.47 7.02 7.59
CA LEU A 215 -19.18 6.23 8.59
C LEU A 215 -20.19 7.13 9.34
N THR A 216 -21.46 6.74 9.32
CA THR A 216 -22.51 7.33 10.14
C THR A 216 -22.84 6.39 11.28
N TYR A 217 -22.75 6.86 12.50
CA TYR A 217 -22.96 6.04 13.70
C TYR A 217 -23.55 6.85 14.84
N PRO A 218 -24.35 6.23 15.72
CA PRO A 218 -24.93 6.90 16.87
C PRO A 218 -23.85 7.23 17.89
N VAL A 219 -24.00 8.35 18.59
CA VAL A 219 -23.14 8.72 19.73
C VAL A 219 -23.10 7.61 20.78
N ARG A 220 -24.24 6.90 20.93
CA ARG A 220 -24.40 5.68 21.74
C ARG A 220 -25.38 4.75 21.07
N PHE A 221 -25.20 3.45 21.23
CA PHE A 221 -26.17 2.45 20.76
C PHE A 221 -27.34 2.35 21.71
N VAL A 222 -28.54 2.34 21.13
CA VAL A 222 -29.81 2.17 21.86
C VAL A 222 -30.68 1.14 21.13
N GLY A 223 -31.51 0.42 21.89
CA GLY A 223 -32.41 -0.60 21.34
C GLY A 223 -31.73 -1.94 21.10
N LYS A 224 -32.35 -2.79 20.26
CA LYS A 224 -32.01 -4.21 20.10
C LYS A 224 -30.84 -4.47 19.14
N ARG A 225 -30.39 -3.49 18.39
CA ARG A 225 -29.31 -3.63 17.41
C ARG A 225 -28.37 -2.44 17.49
N ARG A 226 -27.05 -2.68 17.23
CA ARG A 226 -26.02 -1.67 17.11
C ARG A 226 -25.84 -1.37 15.61
N ILE A 227 -26.41 -0.27 15.14
CA ILE A 227 -26.47 0.03 13.71
C ILE A 227 -25.52 1.16 13.36
N VAL A 228 -24.72 0.95 12.31
CA VAL A 228 -23.90 1.96 11.64
C VAL A 228 -24.15 1.92 10.13
N ALA A 229 -23.91 3.03 9.43
CA ALA A 229 -23.98 3.06 7.97
C ALA A 229 -22.59 3.38 7.41
N LEU A 230 -22.17 2.63 6.38
CA LEU A 230 -20.88 2.75 5.72
C LEU A 230 -21.05 3.05 4.24
N GLU A 231 -20.34 4.09 3.78
CA GLU A 231 -20.01 4.33 2.38
C GLU A 231 -18.48 4.29 2.26
N GLY A 232 -17.92 3.45 1.39
CA GLY A 232 -16.46 3.27 1.28
C GLY A 232 -15.97 1.97 1.91
N GLU A 233 -14.75 1.97 2.45
CA GLU A 233 -14.11 0.78 3.01
C GLU A 233 -13.76 0.95 4.47
N ALA A 234 -14.11 -0.07 5.27
CA ALA A 234 -13.74 -0.12 6.68
C ALA A 234 -13.50 -1.56 7.16
N TYR A 235 -12.55 -1.68 8.06
CA TYR A 235 -12.28 -2.90 8.81
C TYR A 235 -12.82 -2.74 10.22
N PHE A 236 -13.60 -3.72 10.65
CA PHE A 236 -14.33 -3.73 11.91
C PHE A 236 -13.76 -4.80 12.84
N GLU A 237 -13.50 -4.44 14.10
CA GLU A 237 -13.26 -5.34 15.22
C GLU A 237 -14.41 -5.16 16.21
N VAL A 238 -15.47 -5.94 16.03
CA VAL A 238 -16.72 -5.78 16.78
C VAL A 238 -16.65 -6.50 18.11
N VAL A 239 -16.96 -5.77 19.19
CA VAL A 239 -17.10 -6.35 20.53
C VAL A 239 -18.26 -7.35 20.57
N GLN A 240 -17.99 -8.53 21.15
CA GLN A 240 -18.97 -9.60 21.25
C GLN A 240 -20.15 -9.21 22.15
N ASP A 241 -21.35 -9.23 21.57
CA ASP A 241 -22.63 -9.08 22.26
C ASP A 241 -23.73 -9.78 21.46
N GLU A 242 -24.15 -10.94 21.93
CA GLU A 242 -25.17 -11.76 21.27
C GLU A 242 -26.58 -11.17 21.45
N SER A 243 -26.78 -10.36 22.51
CA SER A 243 -28.07 -9.74 22.82
C SER A 243 -28.36 -8.55 21.91
N HIS A 244 -27.33 -7.89 21.43
CA HIS A 244 -27.43 -6.69 20.57
C HIS A 244 -26.54 -6.86 19.32
N PRO A 245 -27.03 -7.53 18.27
CA PRO A 245 -26.28 -7.70 17.02
C PRO A 245 -25.78 -6.36 16.47
N PHE A 246 -24.54 -6.38 15.92
CA PHE A 246 -23.96 -5.23 15.23
C PHE A 246 -24.29 -5.30 13.74
N VAL A 247 -24.77 -4.21 13.17
CA VAL A 247 -25.24 -4.14 11.78
C VAL A 247 -24.54 -3.02 11.05
N VAL A 248 -23.84 -3.35 9.95
CA VAL A 248 -23.30 -2.37 9.01
C VAL A 248 -24.22 -2.27 7.81
N GLN A 249 -24.87 -1.11 7.65
CA GLN A 249 -25.69 -0.81 6.49
C GLN A 249 -24.84 -0.26 5.37
N THR A 250 -25.01 -0.80 4.17
CA THR A 250 -24.38 -0.35 2.94
C THR A 250 -25.44 -0.08 1.87
N HIS A 251 -25.04 0.53 0.75
CA HIS A 251 -25.96 0.79 -0.36
C HIS A 251 -26.48 -0.49 -1.05
N LEU A 252 -25.82 -1.66 -0.87
CA LEU A 252 -26.26 -2.94 -1.45
C LEU A 252 -26.87 -3.92 -0.46
N GLY A 253 -26.82 -3.65 0.85
CA GLY A 253 -27.38 -4.54 1.86
C GLY A 253 -26.86 -4.31 3.27
N GLU A 254 -27.15 -5.24 4.17
CA GLU A 254 -26.77 -5.21 5.58
C GLU A 254 -25.81 -6.36 5.92
N VAL A 255 -24.76 -6.05 6.66
CA VAL A 255 -23.84 -7.01 7.28
C VAL A 255 -24.15 -7.12 8.75
N MET A 256 -24.57 -8.29 9.24
CA MET A 256 -24.90 -8.53 10.64
C MET A 256 -23.89 -9.47 11.29
N VAL A 257 -23.43 -9.10 12.49
CA VAL A 257 -22.46 -9.86 13.29
C VAL A 257 -22.77 -9.79 14.78
N LEU A 258 -22.20 -10.71 15.57
CA LEU A 258 -22.35 -10.76 17.03
C LEU A 258 -21.06 -10.43 17.79
N GLY A 259 -19.88 -10.54 17.13
CA GLY A 259 -18.56 -10.32 17.70
C GLY A 259 -17.52 -10.90 16.74
N THR A 260 -17.00 -10.07 15.85
CA THR A 260 -16.44 -10.52 14.59
C THR A 260 -15.41 -9.52 14.09
N ALA A 261 -14.33 -10.00 13.48
CA ALA A 261 -13.39 -9.19 12.73
C ALA A 261 -13.61 -9.39 11.22
N PHE A 262 -13.89 -8.33 10.48
CA PHE A 262 -14.23 -8.38 9.05
C PHE A 262 -13.96 -7.04 8.33
N ASN A 263 -13.76 -7.11 7.02
CA ASN A 263 -13.63 -5.95 6.15
C ASN A 263 -14.89 -5.78 5.29
N VAL A 264 -15.36 -4.57 5.12
CA VAL A 264 -16.42 -4.20 4.17
C VAL A 264 -15.88 -3.14 3.23
N ASN A 265 -15.95 -3.44 1.93
CA ASN A 265 -15.64 -2.48 0.87
C ASN A 265 -16.93 -2.23 0.08
N ALA A 266 -17.51 -1.05 0.24
CA ALA A 266 -18.81 -0.66 -0.28
C ALA A 266 -18.78 0.78 -0.79
N TYR A 267 -17.79 1.11 -1.64
CA TYR A 267 -17.74 2.41 -2.31
C TYR A 267 -18.92 2.57 -3.26
N THR A 268 -19.57 3.73 -3.21
CA THR A 268 -20.78 4.01 -4.01
C THR A 268 -20.51 4.22 -5.49
N ASP A 269 -19.27 4.51 -5.87
CA ASP A 269 -18.78 4.58 -7.26
C ASP A 269 -18.47 3.17 -7.84
N ALA A 270 -18.47 2.13 -6.99
CA ALA A 270 -18.32 0.74 -7.41
C ALA A 270 -19.70 0.04 -7.52
N SER A 271 -19.84 -0.82 -8.52
CA SER A 271 -21.06 -1.63 -8.73
C SER A 271 -21.14 -2.87 -7.83
N VAL A 272 -20.10 -3.12 -7.04
CA VAL A 272 -19.93 -4.34 -6.22
C VAL A 272 -19.51 -3.97 -4.82
N CYS A 273 -20.09 -4.67 -3.85
CA CYS A 273 -19.70 -4.61 -2.44
C CYS A 273 -19.00 -5.91 -2.06
N TYR A 274 -17.88 -5.81 -1.35
CA TYR A 274 -17.13 -6.95 -0.81
C TYR A 274 -17.24 -6.98 0.70
N THR A 275 -17.59 -8.15 1.26
CA THR A 275 -17.51 -8.39 2.71
C THR A 275 -16.62 -9.59 2.96
N THR A 276 -15.46 -9.38 3.61
CA THR A 276 -14.44 -10.41 3.85
C THR A 276 -14.36 -10.72 5.33
N LEU A 277 -14.55 -11.98 5.70
CA LEU A 277 -14.53 -12.43 7.09
C LEU A 277 -13.16 -12.91 7.52
N VAL A 278 -12.64 -12.31 8.60
CA VAL A 278 -11.36 -12.70 9.23
C VAL A 278 -11.57 -13.67 10.38
N HIS A 279 -12.44 -13.31 11.33
CA HIS A 279 -12.73 -14.11 12.51
C HIS A 279 -14.21 -13.99 12.91
N GLY A 280 -14.80 -15.07 13.43
CA GLY A 280 -16.16 -15.11 13.90
C GLY A 280 -17.15 -15.56 12.82
N LYS A 281 -18.28 -14.88 12.68
CA LYS A 281 -19.34 -15.21 11.72
C LYS A 281 -19.99 -13.93 11.19
N VAL A 282 -20.19 -13.86 9.88
CA VAL A 282 -20.90 -12.78 9.20
C VAL A 282 -22.15 -13.32 8.53
N GLN A 283 -23.25 -12.58 8.66
CA GLN A 283 -24.44 -12.76 7.87
C GLN A 283 -24.66 -11.51 7.01
N PHE A 284 -24.55 -11.66 5.69
CA PHE A 284 -24.88 -10.61 4.74
C PHE A 284 -26.29 -10.81 4.20
N SER A 285 -27.10 -9.75 4.17
CA SER A 285 -28.46 -9.77 3.65
C SER A 285 -28.68 -8.61 2.68
N ALA A 286 -29.22 -8.91 1.50
CA ALA A 286 -29.62 -7.90 0.52
C ALA A 286 -31.05 -8.15 0.02
N PRO A 287 -31.83 -7.09 -0.28
CA PRO A 287 -33.26 -7.20 -0.57
C PRO A 287 -33.60 -8.17 -1.72
N ASN A 288 -32.80 -8.24 -2.76
CA ASN A 288 -33.08 -9.01 -3.98
C ASN A 288 -32.26 -10.29 -4.08
N VAL A 289 -31.38 -10.61 -3.13
CA VAL A 289 -30.34 -11.65 -3.25
C VAL A 289 -30.40 -12.66 -2.10
N GLY A 290 -31.22 -12.39 -1.08
CA GLY A 290 -31.33 -13.24 0.09
C GLY A 290 -30.19 -13.05 1.10
N THR A 291 -29.93 -14.10 1.89
CA THR A 291 -28.97 -14.07 2.99
C THR A 291 -27.83 -15.04 2.73
N VAL A 292 -26.60 -14.58 2.87
CA VAL A 292 -25.36 -15.37 2.77
C VAL A 292 -24.64 -15.36 4.10
N THR A 293 -24.21 -16.54 4.55
CA THR A 293 -23.38 -16.69 5.77
C THR A 293 -21.94 -16.99 5.38
N LEU A 294 -20.99 -16.26 5.98
CA LEU A 294 -19.55 -16.44 5.77
C LEU A 294 -18.90 -17.14 6.94
N GLN A 295 -17.89 -17.94 6.61
CA GLN A 295 -16.90 -18.52 7.50
C GLN A 295 -15.57 -17.76 7.38
N PRO A 296 -14.64 -17.83 8.36
CA PRO A 296 -13.32 -17.22 8.25
C PRO A 296 -12.60 -17.61 6.95
N GLY A 297 -12.01 -16.62 6.25
CA GLY A 297 -11.39 -16.79 4.94
C GLY A 297 -12.37 -16.73 3.75
N GLU A 298 -13.68 -16.57 3.99
CA GLU A 298 -14.66 -16.38 2.92
C GLU A 298 -15.00 -14.90 2.71
N GLN A 299 -15.38 -14.61 1.47
CA GLN A 299 -15.83 -13.28 1.03
C GLN A 299 -17.18 -13.40 0.31
N ALA A 300 -18.09 -12.50 0.64
CA ALA A 300 -19.27 -12.22 -0.17
C ALA A 300 -18.97 -11.12 -1.17
N VAL A 301 -19.29 -11.37 -2.44
CA VAL A 301 -19.23 -10.41 -3.54
C VAL A 301 -20.66 -10.12 -3.94
N VAL A 302 -21.14 -8.91 -3.68
CA VAL A 302 -22.54 -8.53 -3.84
C VAL A 302 -22.67 -7.45 -4.90
N SER A 303 -23.53 -7.66 -5.86
CA SER A 303 -23.88 -6.72 -6.92
C SER A 303 -25.39 -6.66 -7.12
N ALA A 304 -25.86 -5.77 -7.98
CA ALA A 304 -27.26 -5.73 -8.39
C ALA A 304 -27.73 -7.05 -9.05
N ASN A 305 -26.79 -7.85 -9.60
CA ASN A 305 -27.08 -9.09 -10.34
C ASN A 305 -27.07 -10.34 -9.44
N GLY A 306 -26.64 -10.25 -8.21
CA GLY A 306 -26.57 -11.38 -7.30
C GLY A 306 -25.47 -11.31 -6.26
N THR A 307 -25.38 -12.40 -5.47
CA THR A 307 -24.31 -12.59 -4.49
C THR A 307 -23.52 -13.85 -4.82
N GLU A 308 -22.23 -13.71 -4.89
CA GLU A 308 -21.27 -14.80 -4.97
C GLU A 308 -20.53 -14.94 -3.64
N LYS A 309 -20.28 -16.20 -3.22
CA LYS A 309 -19.42 -16.50 -2.07
C LYS A 309 -18.18 -17.23 -2.55
N ARG A 310 -17.00 -16.78 -2.13
CA ARG A 310 -15.71 -17.37 -2.50
C ARG A 310 -14.74 -17.39 -1.33
N THR A 311 -13.76 -18.30 -1.38
CA THR A 311 -12.61 -18.32 -0.48
C THR A 311 -11.54 -17.39 -1.03
N VAL A 312 -10.92 -16.58 -0.17
CA VAL A 312 -9.93 -15.58 -0.56
C VAL A 312 -8.70 -15.64 0.32
N ASP A 313 -7.60 -15.09 -0.20
CA ASP A 313 -6.42 -14.77 0.60
C ASP A 313 -6.70 -13.48 1.37
N LEU A 314 -6.73 -13.57 2.71
CA LEU A 314 -7.09 -12.42 3.55
C LEU A 314 -6.13 -11.25 3.37
N ASP A 315 -4.85 -11.50 3.15
CA ASP A 315 -3.83 -10.45 3.01
C ASP A 315 -4.09 -9.52 1.82
N GLU A 316 -4.82 -9.97 0.80
CA GLU A 316 -5.22 -9.12 -0.34
C GLU A 316 -6.29 -8.09 0.07
N TYR A 317 -7.12 -8.38 1.06
CA TYR A 317 -8.30 -7.58 1.42
C TYR A 317 -8.15 -6.81 2.72
N ILE A 318 -7.30 -7.28 3.65
CA ILE A 318 -7.07 -6.63 4.94
C ILE A 318 -5.62 -6.13 5.10
N GLY A 319 -4.73 -6.41 4.15
CA GLY A 319 -3.33 -5.99 4.21
C GLY A 319 -3.16 -4.48 4.41
N TRP A 320 -4.11 -3.68 3.90
CA TRP A 320 -4.11 -2.23 4.06
C TRP A 320 -4.15 -1.79 5.54
N VAL A 321 -4.84 -2.52 6.42
CA VAL A 321 -4.84 -2.28 7.87
C VAL A 321 -3.46 -2.53 8.47
N ASN A 322 -2.72 -3.50 7.92
CA ASN A 322 -1.38 -3.87 8.32
C ASN A 322 -0.26 -3.05 7.62
N GLY A 323 -0.64 -2.03 6.85
CA GLY A 323 0.30 -1.15 6.17
C GLY A 323 0.93 -1.74 4.89
N VAL A 324 0.29 -2.75 4.28
CA VAL A 324 0.74 -3.40 3.05
C VAL A 324 -0.43 -3.58 2.08
N TYR A 325 -0.22 -3.28 0.81
CA TYR A 325 -1.11 -3.71 -0.25
C TYR A 325 -0.56 -4.98 -0.89
N ASN A 326 -1.39 -6.03 -0.96
CA ASN A 326 -1.07 -7.28 -1.63
C ASN A 326 -2.00 -7.46 -2.82
N PHE A 327 -1.42 -7.74 -3.97
CA PHE A 327 -2.14 -7.95 -5.21
C PHE A 327 -1.78 -9.32 -5.78
N LYS A 328 -2.76 -10.10 -6.17
CA LYS A 328 -2.56 -11.40 -6.81
C LYS A 328 -3.41 -11.47 -8.08
N ASN A 329 -2.73 -11.42 -9.22
CA ASN A 329 -3.38 -11.41 -10.53
C ASN A 329 -4.48 -10.35 -10.66
N ARG A 330 -4.22 -9.13 -10.10
CA ARG A 330 -5.14 -7.99 -10.15
C ARG A 330 -4.86 -7.15 -11.37
N SER A 331 -5.92 -6.68 -12.03
CA SER A 331 -5.77 -5.75 -13.15
C SER A 331 -5.17 -4.42 -12.69
N LEU A 332 -4.41 -3.79 -13.57
CA LEU A 332 -3.84 -2.46 -13.31
C LEU A 332 -4.95 -1.45 -12.98
N GLY A 333 -6.10 -1.57 -13.64
CA GLY A 333 -7.27 -0.74 -13.34
C GLY A 333 -7.71 -0.84 -11.90
N GLU A 334 -7.90 -2.06 -11.36
CA GLU A 334 -8.29 -2.29 -9.95
C GLU A 334 -7.23 -1.79 -8.96
N ILE A 335 -5.95 -2.01 -9.26
CA ILE A 335 -4.84 -1.53 -8.43
C ILE A 335 -4.83 0.00 -8.37
N MET A 336 -4.92 0.64 -9.53
CA MET A 336 -4.88 2.10 -9.61
C MET A 336 -6.14 2.75 -9.03
N GLU A 337 -7.31 2.13 -9.08
CA GLU A 337 -8.51 2.60 -8.36
C GLU A 337 -8.28 2.67 -6.83
N THR A 338 -7.59 1.67 -6.27
CA THR A 338 -7.18 1.70 -4.85
C THR A 338 -6.20 2.85 -4.59
N PHE A 339 -5.23 3.04 -5.49
CA PHE A 339 -4.20 4.08 -5.34
C PHE A 339 -4.74 5.48 -5.60
N GLU A 340 -5.71 5.65 -6.51
CA GLU A 340 -6.39 6.92 -6.69
C GLU A 340 -6.97 7.43 -5.37
N ARG A 341 -7.58 6.55 -4.57
CA ARG A 341 -8.14 6.93 -3.25
C ARG A 341 -7.03 7.20 -2.25
N TRP A 342 -6.03 6.32 -2.13
CA TRP A 342 -5.00 6.42 -1.10
C TRP A 342 -3.98 7.53 -1.34
N TYR A 343 -3.56 7.74 -2.59
CA TYR A 343 -2.62 8.79 -2.95
C TYR A 343 -3.29 10.11 -3.35
N ASP A 344 -4.63 10.15 -3.40
CA ASP A 344 -5.44 11.27 -3.88
C ASP A 344 -4.98 11.75 -5.28
N ILE A 345 -4.93 10.84 -6.24
CA ILE A 345 -4.52 11.06 -7.61
C ILE A 345 -5.64 10.77 -8.60
N GLN A 346 -5.44 11.16 -9.85
CA GLN A 346 -6.25 10.80 -11.01
C GLN A 346 -5.40 10.05 -12.01
N VAL A 347 -5.86 8.88 -12.44
CA VAL A 347 -5.13 8.03 -13.38
C VAL A 347 -5.79 8.08 -14.75
N TYR A 348 -4.97 8.26 -15.77
CA TYR A 348 -5.36 8.29 -17.17
C TYR A 348 -4.57 7.22 -17.91
N TYR A 349 -5.21 6.55 -18.84
CA TYR A 349 -4.63 5.52 -19.69
C TYR A 349 -4.65 6.00 -21.14
N GLU A 350 -3.53 5.87 -21.85
CA GLU A 350 -3.47 6.22 -23.27
C GLU A 350 -4.37 5.29 -24.09
N THR A 351 -4.37 4.00 -23.74
CA THR A 351 -5.27 3.01 -24.32
C THR A 351 -6.02 2.23 -23.24
N PRO A 352 -7.31 1.86 -23.47
CA PRO A 352 -8.09 1.10 -22.47
C PRO A 352 -7.47 -0.24 -22.07
N ASP A 353 -6.77 -0.91 -22.98
CA ASP A 353 -6.19 -2.25 -22.79
C ASP A 353 -5.14 -2.29 -21.66
N LEU A 354 -4.49 -1.15 -21.39
CA LEU A 354 -3.53 -1.03 -20.27
C LEU A 354 -4.17 -1.32 -18.92
N ARG A 355 -5.48 -1.06 -18.76
CA ARG A 355 -6.20 -1.34 -17.52
C ARG A 355 -6.31 -2.83 -17.22
N ASP A 356 -6.29 -3.67 -18.26
CA ASP A 356 -6.54 -5.12 -18.16
C ASP A 356 -5.26 -5.92 -17.90
N ILE A 357 -4.07 -5.28 -17.99
CA ILE A 357 -2.80 -5.91 -17.65
C ILE A 357 -2.81 -6.29 -16.17
N THR A 358 -2.46 -7.54 -15.87
CA THR A 358 -2.53 -8.05 -14.50
C THR A 358 -1.17 -8.13 -13.83
N TYR A 359 -1.13 -7.76 -12.56
CA TYR A 359 0.08 -7.78 -11.75
C TYR A 359 -0.12 -8.54 -10.44
N SER A 360 0.98 -9.09 -9.94
CA SER A 360 1.04 -9.70 -8.61
C SER A 360 2.25 -9.14 -7.87
N GLY A 361 2.07 -8.79 -6.60
CA GLY A 361 3.14 -8.22 -5.77
C GLY A 361 2.62 -7.60 -4.49
N SER A 362 3.56 -7.05 -3.73
CA SER A 362 3.25 -6.36 -2.48
C SER A 362 3.89 -4.96 -2.47
N LEU A 363 3.16 -3.98 -1.98
CA LEU A 363 3.62 -2.61 -1.83
C LEU A 363 3.41 -2.13 -0.39
N LYS A 364 4.42 -1.47 0.19
CA LYS A 364 4.25 -0.78 1.47
C LYS A 364 3.27 0.39 1.30
N ARG A 365 2.19 0.38 2.07
CA ARG A 365 1.12 1.39 2.02
C ARG A 365 1.63 2.82 2.23
N TYR A 366 2.62 3.00 3.10
CA TYR A 366 3.18 4.31 3.44
C TYR A 366 4.42 4.68 2.61
N GLY A 367 4.69 3.93 1.53
CA GLY A 367 5.70 4.30 0.52
C GLY A 367 5.14 5.28 -0.52
N THR A 368 6.01 5.90 -1.32
CA THR A 368 5.58 6.70 -2.47
C THR A 368 5.03 5.81 -3.58
N ILE A 369 4.04 6.28 -4.33
CA ILE A 369 3.50 5.53 -5.48
C ILE A 369 4.55 5.32 -6.57
N ASN A 370 5.55 6.22 -6.64
CA ASN A 370 6.65 6.13 -7.61
C ASN A 370 7.33 4.77 -7.56
N SER A 371 7.57 4.23 -6.35
CA SER A 371 8.21 2.91 -6.20
C SER A 371 7.44 1.79 -6.89
N PHE A 372 6.12 1.86 -6.93
CA PHE A 372 5.27 0.91 -7.64
C PHE A 372 5.31 1.16 -9.15
N LEU A 373 5.14 2.40 -9.58
CA LEU A 373 5.14 2.77 -11.00
C LEU A 373 6.50 2.50 -11.66
N ASP A 374 7.62 2.78 -10.97
CA ASP A 374 8.96 2.45 -11.44
C ASP A 374 9.15 0.93 -11.60
N ALA A 375 8.61 0.14 -10.64
CA ALA A 375 8.65 -1.32 -10.75
C ALA A 375 7.85 -1.84 -11.96
N LEU A 376 6.70 -1.24 -12.26
CA LEU A 376 5.92 -1.59 -13.46
C LEU A 376 6.65 -1.19 -14.75
N GLU A 377 7.23 -0.01 -14.80
CA GLU A 377 8.01 0.45 -15.96
C GLU A 377 9.20 -0.50 -16.26
N LEU A 378 9.81 -1.09 -15.23
CA LEU A 378 10.88 -2.07 -15.38
C LEU A 378 10.41 -3.40 -16.02
N THR A 379 9.11 -3.72 -15.98
CA THR A 379 8.58 -4.91 -16.71
C THR A 379 8.58 -4.71 -18.22
N GLY A 380 8.62 -3.45 -18.67
CA GLY A 380 8.58 -3.08 -20.09
C GLY A 380 7.18 -3.08 -20.70
N ASP A 381 6.13 -3.32 -19.91
CA ASP A 381 4.76 -3.38 -20.39
C ASP A 381 4.10 -2.01 -20.50
N LEU A 382 4.63 -1.02 -19.77
CA LEU A 382 4.10 0.34 -19.72
C LEU A 382 5.17 1.36 -19.35
N THR A 383 4.88 2.62 -19.62
CA THR A 383 5.60 3.78 -19.07
C THR A 383 4.61 4.74 -18.41
N TYR A 384 5.10 5.69 -17.64
CA TYR A 384 4.21 6.63 -16.95
C TYR A 384 4.78 8.05 -16.87
N LYS A 385 3.88 9.03 -16.75
CA LYS A 385 4.21 10.44 -16.52
C LYS A 385 3.37 10.99 -15.38
N ILE A 386 4.01 11.72 -14.45
CA ILE A 386 3.34 12.41 -13.34
C ILE A 386 3.30 13.91 -13.63
N SER A 387 2.13 14.53 -13.47
CA SER A 387 1.93 15.97 -13.54
C SER A 387 1.00 16.41 -12.40
N GLY A 388 1.59 16.91 -11.31
CA GLY A 388 0.87 17.20 -10.08
C GLY A 388 0.24 15.93 -9.49
N ARG A 389 -1.09 15.89 -9.40
CA ARG A 389 -1.85 14.72 -8.95
C ARG A 389 -2.38 13.84 -10.08
N LYS A 390 -1.93 14.05 -11.30
CA LYS A 390 -2.32 13.27 -12.48
C LYS A 390 -1.22 12.31 -12.85
N VAL A 391 -1.58 11.04 -13.06
CA VAL A 391 -0.69 9.98 -13.54
C VAL A 391 -1.23 9.55 -14.90
N LEU A 392 -0.44 9.70 -15.95
CA LEU A 392 -0.71 9.18 -17.28
C LEU A 392 0.10 7.90 -17.46
N ILE A 393 -0.56 6.81 -17.85
CA ILE A 393 0.03 5.49 -18.14
C ILE A 393 -0.13 5.24 -19.65
N TYR A 394 1.00 4.89 -20.33
CA TYR A 394 1.07 4.71 -21.78
C TYR A 394 2.10 3.67 -22.20
#